data_356e871b44c803dd5744657a36eecee0
#
_entry.id   356e871b44c803dd5744657a36eecee0
#
_cell.length_a   1.000
_cell.length_b   1.000
_cell.length_c   1.000
_cell.angle_alpha   90.00
_cell.angle_beta   90.00
_cell.angle_gamma   90.00
#
_symmetry.space_group_name_H-M   'P 1'
#
loop_
_entity.id
_entity.type
_entity.pdbx_description
1 polymer ?
#
loop_
_entity_poly.entity_id
_entity_poly.type
_entity_poly.pdbx_seq_one_letter_code
_entity_poly.pdbx_strand_id
1 'polypeptide(L)'
;MQAIKKQEDPEDKKGIIGVFCRTYTIQEAIETFLSDVYTPAGEGRYTYINGSTAAGLIVYDDKFAYSHHGTDPAGGRLCNAFDLVRIHKFGHLDTGKEKEDKDKKSFKAMEEFASKDSTTKKHIAEEKFAEAKFEFAEEAKAEVPEEYNTSWTEE
;
A
#
# COMPACT_ATOMS: atom_id res chain seq x y z
N MET A 1 -19.03 6.20 0.73
CA MET A 1 -18.59 6.15 2.13
C MET A 1 -18.79 4.79 2.79
N GLN A 2 -19.88 4.11 2.51
CA GLN A 2 -20.09 2.76 3.06
C GLN A 2 -19.03 1.77 2.60
N ALA A 3 -18.52 1.95 1.38
CA ALA A 3 -17.47 1.07 0.86
C ALA A 3 -16.20 1.13 1.70
N ILE A 4 -15.85 2.32 2.22
CA ILE A 4 -14.66 2.50 3.07
C ILE A 4 -14.82 1.72 4.37
N LYS A 5 -16.01 1.74 4.95
CA LYS A 5 -16.28 1.04 6.21
C LYS A 5 -16.21 -0.47 6.08
N LYS A 6 -16.40 -0.99 4.87
CA LYS A 6 -16.36 -2.43 4.62
C LYS A 6 -14.97 -2.93 4.25
N GLN A 7 -14.05 -2.01 3.94
CA GLN A 7 -12.69 -2.36 3.54
C GLN A 7 -11.78 -2.41 4.75
N GLU A 8 -10.91 -3.40 4.76
CA GLU A 8 -9.84 -3.48 5.75
C GLU A 8 -8.86 -2.34 5.51
N ASP A 9 -8.28 -1.80 6.58
CA ASP A 9 -7.23 -0.79 6.47
C ASP A 9 -6.07 -1.39 5.65
N PRO A 10 -5.71 -0.79 4.51
CA PRO A 10 -4.66 -1.36 3.67
C PRO A 10 -3.31 -1.43 4.36
N GLU A 11 -3.04 -0.58 5.33
CA GLU A 11 -1.78 -0.62 6.08
C GLU A 11 -1.71 -1.82 7.01
N ASP A 12 -2.84 -2.42 7.33
CA ASP A 12 -2.90 -3.62 8.20
C ASP A 12 -2.79 -4.92 7.42
N LYS A 13 -2.80 -4.86 6.09
CA LYS A 13 -2.70 -6.06 5.28
C LYS A 13 -1.32 -6.70 5.42
N LYS A 14 -1.31 -8.03 5.42
CA LYS A 14 -0.07 -8.79 5.51
C LYS A 14 0.62 -8.84 4.14
N GLY A 15 1.92 -9.12 4.15
CA GLY A 15 2.69 -9.29 2.94
C GLY A 15 2.99 -7.99 2.23
N ILE A 16 3.32 -8.10 0.95
CA ILE A 16 3.80 -6.97 0.15
C ILE A 16 2.73 -5.88 -0.05
N ILE A 17 1.47 -6.26 -0.06
CA ILE A 17 0.38 -5.28 -0.21
C ILE A 17 0.42 -4.28 0.93
N GLY A 18 0.46 -4.78 2.17
CA GLY A 18 0.51 -3.93 3.36
C GLY A 18 1.76 -3.09 3.41
N VAL A 19 2.91 -3.69 3.11
CA VAL A 19 4.19 -2.97 3.09
C VAL A 19 4.14 -1.83 2.08
N PHE A 20 3.65 -2.10 0.88
CA PHE A 20 3.56 -1.07 -0.16
C PHE A 20 2.64 0.07 0.29
N CYS A 21 1.50 -0.25 0.88
CA CYS A 21 0.55 0.77 1.36
C CYS A 21 1.09 1.55 2.55
N ARG A 22 1.93 0.95 3.38
CA ARG A 22 2.61 1.67 4.45
C ARG A 22 3.76 2.53 3.93
N THR A 23 4.33 2.15 2.78
CA THR A 23 5.42 2.89 2.15
C THR A 23 4.92 4.12 1.41
N TYR A 24 3.79 3.98 0.72
CA TYR A 24 3.21 5.05 -0.11
C TYR A 24 1.77 5.31 0.28
N THR A 25 1.45 6.58 0.59
CA THR A 25 0.06 7.03 0.66
C THR A 25 -0.48 7.09 -0.77
N ILE A 26 -1.78 7.28 -0.92
CA ILE A 26 -2.37 7.44 -2.27
C ILE A 26 -1.71 8.59 -3.01
N GLN A 27 -1.55 9.74 -2.34
CA GLN A 27 -0.93 10.91 -2.95
C GLN A 27 0.49 10.60 -3.40
N GLU A 28 1.28 9.99 -2.52
CA GLU A 28 2.67 9.63 -2.85
C GLU A 28 2.75 8.62 -3.99
N ALA A 29 1.86 7.63 -4.01
CA ALA A 29 1.82 6.64 -5.08
C ALA A 29 1.49 7.28 -6.42
N ILE A 30 0.54 8.20 -6.45
CA ILE A 30 0.20 8.93 -7.68
C ILE A 30 1.38 9.77 -8.14
N GLU A 31 1.98 10.54 -7.24
CA GLU A 31 3.10 11.41 -7.59
C GLU A 31 4.33 10.64 -8.07
N THR A 32 4.58 9.48 -7.47
CA THR A 32 5.76 8.68 -7.79
C THR A 32 5.58 7.85 -9.06
N PHE A 33 4.43 7.20 -9.21
CA PHE A 33 4.23 6.20 -10.26
C PHE A 33 3.18 6.56 -11.31
N LEU A 34 2.27 7.48 -11.00
CA LEU A 34 1.12 7.78 -11.85
C LEU A 34 0.99 9.27 -12.19
N SER A 35 2.11 9.99 -12.19
CA SER A 35 2.10 11.43 -12.50
C SER A 35 1.68 11.72 -13.94
N ASP A 36 1.81 10.75 -14.82
CA ASP A 36 1.36 10.84 -16.20
C ASP A 36 -0.09 10.37 -16.40
N VAL A 37 -0.71 9.89 -15.35
CA VAL A 37 -2.08 9.35 -15.38
C VAL A 37 -3.07 10.31 -14.72
N TYR A 38 -2.70 10.87 -13.59
CA TYR A 38 -3.54 11.78 -12.81
C TYR A 38 -2.82 13.10 -12.55
N THR A 39 -3.58 14.17 -12.61
CA THR A 39 -3.08 15.51 -12.27
C THR A 39 -3.86 16.06 -11.08
N PRO A 40 -3.21 16.78 -10.16
CA PRO A 40 -3.92 17.36 -9.00
C PRO A 40 -5.04 18.30 -9.42
N ALA A 41 -6.18 18.20 -8.73
CA ALA A 41 -7.36 19.01 -9.04
C ALA A 41 -7.99 19.59 -7.77
N GLY A 42 -7.16 19.85 -6.78
CA GLY A 42 -7.61 20.35 -5.49
C GLY A 42 -7.26 19.37 -4.38
N GLU A 43 -7.54 19.73 -3.15
CA GLU A 43 -7.22 18.91 -2.01
C GLU A 43 -7.99 17.58 -2.05
N GLY A 44 -7.24 16.47 -2.03
CA GLY A 44 -7.83 15.15 -2.04
C GLY A 44 -8.53 14.78 -3.34
N ARG A 45 -8.24 15.50 -4.43
CA ARG A 45 -8.86 15.23 -5.73
C ARG A 45 -7.84 15.26 -6.85
N TYR A 46 -8.10 14.41 -7.86
CA TYR A 46 -7.26 14.32 -9.05
C TYR A 46 -8.11 14.20 -10.29
N THR A 47 -7.55 14.60 -11.42
CA THR A 47 -8.17 14.46 -12.73
C THR A 47 -7.45 13.36 -13.50
N TYR A 48 -8.21 12.42 -14.07
CA TYR A 48 -7.66 11.42 -14.98
C TYR A 48 -7.35 12.13 -16.29
N ILE A 49 -6.06 12.18 -16.65
CA ILE A 49 -5.58 12.98 -17.78
C ILE A 49 -6.24 12.59 -19.09
N ASN A 50 -6.44 11.28 -19.32
CA ASN A 50 -7.06 10.79 -20.55
C ASN A 50 -8.60 10.77 -20.51
N GLY A 51 -9.19 11.30 -19.45
CA GLY A 51 -10.63 11.38 -19.31
C GLY A 51 -11.19 12.70 -19.81
N SER A 52 -12.52 12.79 -19.85
CA SER A 52 -13.22 13.98 -20.31
C SER A 52 -13.77 14.84 -19.18
N THR A 53 -13.68 14.38 -17.94
CA THR A 53 -14.18 15.11 -16.77
C THR A 53 -13.03 15.49 -15.84
N ALA A 54 -13.25 16.52 -15.02
CA ALA A 54 -12.25 17.00 -14.09
C ALA A 54 -12.54 16.54 -12.66
N ALA A 55 -11.48 16.38 -11.86
CA ALA A 55 -11.57 16.14 -10.42
C ALA A 55 -12.40 14.91 -10.02
N GLY A 56 -12.45 13.90 -10.88
CA GLY A 56 -13.29 12.72 -10.64
C GLY A 56 -12.70 11.66 -9.74
N LEU A 57 -11.39 11.71 -9.47
CA LEU A 57 -10.78 10.79 -8.52
C LEU A 57 -10.75 11.44 -7.15
N ILE A 58 -11.34 10.77 -6.17
CA ILE A 58 -11.43 11.27 -4.80
C ILE A 58 -10.58 10.38 -3.89
N VAL A 59 -9.76 11.01 -3.06
CA VAL A 59 -8.89 10.32 -2.10
C VAL A 59 -9.51 10.38 -0.71
N TYR A 60 -9.57 9.22 -0.04
CA TYR A 60 -10.13 9.11 1.30
C TYR A 60 -9.03 8.68 2.28
N ASP A 61 -8.80 9.50 3.30
CA ASP A 61 -7.83 9.23 4.37
C ASP A 61 -6.40 8.95 3.87
N ASP A 62 -6.11 9.37 2.64
CA ASP A 62 -4.85 9.08 1.95
C ASP A 62 -4.53 7.58 1.86
N LYS A 63 -5.54 6.74 2.04
CA LYS A 63 -5.44 5.28 1.99
C LYS A 63 -6.20 4.66 0.83
N PHE A 64 -7.27 5.31 0.38
CA PHE A 64 -8.13 4.82 -0.69
C PHE A 64 -8.38 5.90 -1.73
N ALA A 65 -8.60 5.45 -2.95
CA ALA A 65 -9.00 6.32 -4.04
C ALA A 65 -10.19 5.70 -4.77
N TYR A 66 -11.13 6.54 -5.15
CA TYR A 66 -12.28 6.13 -5.96
C TYR A 66 -12.40 7.08 -7.14
N SER A 67 -12.39 6.52 -8.35
CA SER A 67 -12.48 7.31 -9.58
C SER A 67 -13.89 7.26 -10.14
N HIS A 68 -14.46 8.43 -10.39
CA HIS A 68 -15.75 8.59 -11.06
C HIS A 68 -15.60 8.79 -12.57
N HIS A 69 -14.36 8.74 -13.08
CA HIS A 69 -14.10 8.87 -14.52
C HIS A 69 -14.50 7.57 -15.23
N GLY A 70 -15.41 7.68 -16.21
CA GLY A 70 -15.95 6.53 -16.90
C GLY A 70 -14.91 5.76 -17.72
N THR A 71 -13.87 6.43 -18.20
CA THR A 71 -12.83 5.83 -19.03
C THR A 71 -11.60 5.40 -18.24
N ASP A 72 -11.56 5.69 -16.94
CA ASP A 72 -10.44 5.31 -16.08
C ASP A 72 -10.51 3.80 -15.82
N PRO A 73 -9.44 3.05 -16.14
CA PRO A 73 -9.40 1.61 -15.82
C PRO A 73 -9.64 1.30 -14.34
N ALA A 74 -9.29 2.22 -13.44
CA ALA A 74 -9.54 2.07 -12.00
C ALA A 74 -10.92 2.59 -11.59
N GLY A 75 -11.71 3.08 -12.53
CA GLY A 75 -13.01 3.68 -12.25
C GLY A 75 -14.00 2.72 -11.65
N GLY A 76 -14.86 3.24 -10.78
CA GLY A 76 -15.96 2.47 -10.22
C GLY A 76 -15.60 1.51 -9.11
N ARG A 77 -14.39 1.59 -8.58
CA ARG A 77 -13.96 0.70 -7.49
C ARG A 77 -13.09 1.46 -6.49
N LEU A 78 -13.18 1.05 -5.24
CA LEU A 78 -12.35 1.63 -4.18
C LEU A 78 -10.99 0.93 -4.20
N CYS A 79 -9.94 1.70 -4.43
CA CYS A 79 -8.58 1.16 -4.58
C CYS A 79 -7.66 1.65 -3.46
N ASN A 80 -6.84 0.75 -2.93
CA ASN A 80 -5.71 1.17 -2.12
C ASN A 80 -4.54 1.53 -3.05
N ALA A 81 -3.40 1.97 -2.50
CA ALA A 81 -2.26 2.37 -3.31
C ALA A 81 -1.74 1.24 -4.19
N PHE A 82 -1.69 0.02 -3.66
CA PHE A 82 -1.23 -1.15 -4.40
C PHE A 82 -2.13 -1.40 -5.62
N ASP A 83 -3.45 -1.42 -5.43
CA ASP A 83 -4.40 -1.67 -6.50
C ASP A 83 -4.40 -0.57 -7.56
N LEU A 84 -4.31 0.68 -7.13
CA LEU A 84 -4.32 1.80 -8.06
C LEU A 84 -3.13 1.74 -9.02
N VAL A 85 -1.94 1.52 -8.48
CA VAL A 85 -0.72 1.39 -9.29
C VAL A 85 -0.79 0.13 -10.15
N ARG A 86 -1.25 -1.00 -9.59
CA ARG A 86 -1.39 -2.26 -10.32
C ARG A 86 -2.27 -2.11 -11.56
N ILE A 87 -3.43 -1.50 -11.38
CA ILE A 87 -4.40 -1.38 -12.48
C ILE A 87 -3.82 -0.56 -13.63
N HIS A 88 -3.16 0.55 -13.32
CA HIS A 88 -2.64 1.43 -14.36
C HIS A 88 -1.37 0.89 -15.02
N LYS A 89 -0.48 0.25 -14.26
CA LYS A 89 0.78 -0.24 -14.83
C LYS A 89 0.66 -1.62 -15.44
N PHE A 90 -0.17 -2.49 -14.86
CA PHE A 90 -0.19 -3.90 -15.23
C PHE A 90 -1.57 -4.43 -15.60
N GLY A 91 -2.61 -3.61 -15.51
CA GLY A 91 -3.98 -4.05 -15.77
C GLY A 91 -4.18 -4.64 -17.16
N HIS A 92 -3.38 -4.21 -18.13
CA HIS A 92 -3.44 -4.73 -19.50
C HIS A 92 -3.08 -6.21 -19.62
N LEU A 93 -2.47 -6.78 -18.57
CA LEU A 93 -2.11 -8.21 -18.55
C LEU A 93 -3.29 -9.11 -18.20
N ASP A 94 -4.35 -8.54 -17.64
CA ASP A 94 -5.50 -9.32 -17.18
C ASP A 94 -6.47 -9.62 -18.32
N THR A 95 -7.11 -10.78 -18.23
CA THR A 95 -8.08 -11.22 -19.28
C THR A 95 -9.51 -10.83 -18.92
N GLY A 96 -9.77 -10.49 -17.66
CA GLY A 96 -11.12 -10.24 -17.18
C GLY A 96 -11.87 -11.51 -16.79
N LYS A 97 -11.24 -12.65 -16.92
CA LYS A 97 -11.85 -13.95 -16.59
C LYS A 97 -11.36 -14.54 -15.29
N GLU A 98 -10.39 -13.91 -14.66
CA GLU A 98 -9.85 -14.36 -13.39
C GLU A 98 -10.91 -14.27 -12.30
N LYS A 99 -10.98 -15.28 -11.44
CA LYS A 99 -11.98 -15.35 -10.37
C LYS A 99 -11.63 -14.45 -9.20
N GLU A 100 -10.36 -14.35 -8.87
CA GLU A 100 -9.88 -13.55 -7.74
C GLU A 100 -8.73 -12.66 -8.18
N ASP A 101 -8.52 -11.55 -7.45
CA ASP A 101 -7.46 -10.62 -7.78
C ASP A 101 -6.08 -11.27 -7.74
N LYS A 102 -5.85 -12.17 -6.79
CA LYS A 102 -4.56 -12.87 -6.67
C LYS A 102 -4.24 -13.76 -7.87
N ASP A 103 -5.23 -14.13 -8.66
CA ASP A 103 -5.05 -14.96 -9.85
C ASP A 103 -4.69 -14.13 -11.08
N LYS A 104 -4.79 -12.81 -10.97
CA LYS A 104 -4.50 -11.92 -12.09
C LYS A 104 -3.02 -11.80 -12.34
N LYS A 105 -2.64 -11.72 -13.61
CA LYS A 105 -1.24 -11.49 -14.00
C LYS A 105 -0.78 -10.12 -13.50
N SER A 106 -1.66 -9.13 -13.51
CA SER A 106 -1.36 -7.80 -12.98
C SER A 106 -0.98 -7.85 -11.50
N PHE A 107 -1.64 -8.71 -10.74
CA PHE A 107 -1.38 -8.84 -9.31
C PHE A 107 0.05 -9.36 -9.08
N LYS A 108 0.42 -10.41 -9.78
CA LYS A 108 1.77 -10.98 -9.68
C LYS A 108 2.85 -10.00 -10.15
N ALA A 109 2.57 -9.30 -11.25
CA ALA A 109 3.49 -8.29 -11.77
C ALA A 109 3.66 -7.15 -10.77
N MET A 110 2.59 -6.73 -10.11
CA MET A 110 2.65 -5.69 -9.11
C MET A 110 3.39 -6.13 -7.85
N GLU A 111 3.20 -7.38 -7.42
CA GLU A 111 3.95 -7.92 -6.30
C GLU A 111 5.45 -7.86 -6.57
N GLU A 112 5.85 -8.26 -7.76
CA GLU A 112 7.25 -8.21 -8.17
C GLU A 112 7.76 -6.78 -8.25
N PHE A 113 6.98 -5.89 -8.86
CA PHE A 113 7.31 -4.46 -8.96
C PHE A 113 7.53 -3.86 -7.57
N ALA A 114 6.59 -4.09 -6.65
CA ALA A 114 6.69 -3.57 -5.29
C ALA A 114 7.90 -4.14 -4.56
N SER A 115 8.17 -5.42 -4.72
CA SER A 115 9.30 -6.06 -4.05
C SER A 115 10.65 -5.59 -4.57
N LYS A 116 10.70 -5.07 -5.80
CA LYS A 116 11.92 -4.53 -6.40
C LYS A 116 12.06 -3.02 -6.23
N ASP A 117 10.99 -2.34 -5.84
CA ASP A 117 11.03 -0.90 -5.62
C ASP A 117 11.96 -0.58 -4.45
N SER A 118 12.91 0.33 -4.68
CA SER A 118 13.96 0.62 -3.69
C SER A 118 13.41 1.16 -2.37
N THR A 119 12.41 2.02 -2.42
CA THR A 119 11.80 2.59 -1.22
C THR A 119 11.04 1.51 -0.44
N THR A 120 10.31 0.65 -1.14
CA THR A 120 9.60 -0.46 -0.54
C THR A 120 10.57 -1.46 0.10
N LYS A 121 11.66 -1.79 -0.61
CA LYS A 121 12.70 -2.67 -0.07
C LYS A 121 13.29 -2.12 1.23
N LYS A 122 13.58 -0.84 1.24
CA LYS A 122 14.11 -0.19 2.43
C LYS A 122 13.12 -0.29 3.59
N HIS A 123 11.85 -0.07 3.31
CA HIS A 123 10.80 -0.16 4.33
C HIS A 123 10.64 -1.59 4.84
N ILE A 124 10.70 -2.58 3.96
CA ILE A 124 10.68 -3.99 4.36
C ILE A 124 11.82 -4.29 5.33
N ALA A 125 13.03 -3.84 4.99
CA ALA A 125 14.21 -4.06 5.82
C ALA A 125 14.06 -3.38 7.19
N GLU A 126 13.55 -2.16 7.21
CA GLU A 126 13.32 -1.42 8.44
C GLU A 126 12.28 -2.10 9.33
N GLU A 127 11.19 -2.59 8.73
CA GLU A 127 10.15 -3.30 9.48
C GLU A 127 10.66 -4.61 10.05
N LYS A 128 11.43 -5.36 9.27
CA LYS A 128 12.01 -6.62 9.74
C LYS A 128 13.02 -6.38 10.86
N PHE A 129 13.82 -5.34 10.74
CA PHE A 129 14.78 -4.99 11.78
C PHE A 129 14.07 -4.62 13.08
N ALA A 130 13.04 -3.79 12.99
CA ALA A 130 12.26 -3.37 14.16
C ALA A 130 11.58 -4.57 14.83
N GLU A 131 11.02 -5.48 14.03
CA GLU A 131 10.38 -6.69 14.55
C GLU A 131 11.38 -7.60 15.24
N ALA A 132 12.53 -7.85 14.62
CA ALA A 132 13.58 -8.67 15.19
C ALA A 132 14.11 -8.08 16.50
N LYS A 133 14.28 -6.76 16.53
CA LYS A 133 14.74 -6.05 17.73
C LYS A 133 13.74 -6.20 18.87
N PHE A 134 12.45 -6.07 18.56
CA PHE A 134 11.39 -6.24 19.54
C PHE A 134 11.36 -7.66 20.09
N GLU A 135 11.42 -8.65 19.23
CA GLU A 135 11.41 -10.05 19.63
C GLU A 135 12.62 -10.39 20.51
N PHE A 136 13.79 -9.88 20.14
CA PHE A 136 14.99 -10.08 20.93
C PHE A 136 14.84 -9.49 22.34
N ALA A 137 14.28 -8.30 22.43
CA ALA A 137 14.05 -7.65 23.72
C ALA A 137 13.08 -8.44 24.59
N GLU A 138 12.03 -8.98 24.01
CA GLU A 138 11.05 -9.80 24.74
C GLU A 138 11.67 -11.12 25.23
N GLU A 139 12.45 -11.76 24.38
CA GLU A 139 13.16 -12.99 24.75
C GLU A 139 14.15 -12.74 25.90
N ALA A 140 14.89 -11.65 25.82
CA ALA A 140 15.85 -11.29 26.85
C ALA A 140 15.17 -11.09 28.21
N LYS A 141 13.99 -10.45 28.21
CA LYS A 141 13.21 -10.23 29.43
C LYS A 141 12.74 -11.56 30.03
N ALA A 142 12.32 -12.48 29.16
CA ALA A 142 11.79 -13.77 29.62
C ALA A 142 12.86 -14.68 30.15
N GLU A 143 14.06 -14.59 29.64
CA GLU A 143 15.16 -15.52 29.97
C GLU A 143 16.03 -15.06 31.13
N VAL A 144 16.07 -13.77 31.40
CA VAL A 144 16.96 -13.24 32.46
C VAL A 144 16.25 -13.29 33.83
N PRO A 145 16.81 -14.04 34.81
CA PRO A 145 16.25 -14.08 36.17
C PRO A 145 16.35 -12.71 36.85
N GLU A 146 15.43 -12.46 37.78
CA GLU A 146 15.42 -11.22 38.55
C GLU A 146 16.72 -10.98 39.30
N GLU A 147 17.26 -12.01 39.92
CA GLU A 147 18.50 -11.91 40.67
C GLU A 147 19.67 -11.53 39.77
N TYR A 148 19.65 -11.96 38.54
CA TYR A 148 20.65 -11.60 37.54
C TYR A 148 20.55 -10.13 37.19
N ASN A 149 19.34 -9.62 37.02
CA ASN A 149 19.10 -8.21 36.75
C ASN A 149 19.54 -7.33 37.90
N THR A 150 19.32 -7.78 39.11
CA THR A 150 19.76 -7.06 40.33
C THR A 150 21.27 -6.96 40.37
N SER A 151 21.97 -8.02 39.98
CA SER A 151 23.41 -8.04 39.91
C SER A 151 23.96 -6.98 38.96
N TRP A 152 23.32 -6.83 37.82
CA TRP A 152 23.68 -5.82 36.84
C TRP A 152 23.50 -4.38 37.35
N THR A 153 22.43 -4.17 38.10
CA THR A 153 22.14 -2.83 38.61
C THR A 153 23.12 -2.38 39.68
N GLU A 154 23.72 -3.27 40.38
CA GLU A 154 24.69 -2.92 41.45
C GLU A 154 26.01 -2.44 40.90
N GLU A 155 26.32 -2.79 39.67
CA GLU A 155 27.52 -2.33 39.02
C GLU A 155 27.37 -0.96 38.38
#